data_1c639f4458bac5e77c46a502a8673845
#
_entry.id   1c639f4458bac5e77c46a502a8673845
#
_cell.length_a   1.000
_cell.length_b   1.000
_cell.length_c   1.000
_cell.angle_alpha   90.00
_cell.angle_beta   90.00
_cell.angle_gamma   90.00
#
_symmetry.space_group_name_H-M   'P 1'
#
loop_
_entity.id
_entity.type
_entity.pdbx_description
1 polymer ?
#
loop_
_entity_poly.entity_id
_entity_poly.type
_entity_poly.pdbx_seq_one_letter_code
_entity_poly.pdbx_strand_id
1 'polypeptide(L)'
;MTNLEAKFQVGEIISHRLFDYLGVIYDVDPIFSGSDIWYEQVARSRPPKNRPWYHVLVDGADHTTYVAEQNLSVIEEKQPINHKLVEIYFSEFNGTRYSLRDRMN
;
A
#
# COMPACT_ATOMS: atom_id res chain seq x y z
N MET A 1 -24.06 -11.04 4.40
CA MET A 1 -23.30 -10.38 3.36
C MET A 1 -21.86 -10.18 3.79
N THR A 2 -20.95 -10.61 2.97
CA THR A 2 -19.53 -10.46 3.29
C THR A 2 -19.09 -9.02 3.04
N ASN A 3 -18.53 -8.40 4.04
CA ASN A 3 -18.02 -7.05 3.92
C ASN A 3 -16.51 -7.11 3.65
N LEU A 4 -16.12 -6.72 2.44
CA LEU A 4 -14.72 -6.76 2.04
C LEU A 4 -14.02 -5.44 2.39
N GLU A 5 -14.16 -5.02 3.62
CA GLU A 5 -13.51 -3.80 4.06
C GLU A 5 -12.00 -3.97 4.12
N ALA A 6 -11.30 -2.98 3.61
CA ALA A 6 -9.85 -2.95 3.68
C ALA A 6 -9.41 -2.64 5.11
N LYS A 7 -8.42 -3.38 5.59
CA LYS A 7 -7.84 -3.14 6.91
C LYS A 7 -7.04 -1.86 6.97
N PHE A 8 -6.43 -1.50 5.83
CA PHE A 8 -5.54 -0.35 5.75
C PHE A 8 -6.11 0.68 4.82
N GLN A 9 -5.70 1.92 4.98
CA GLN A 9 -6.24 3.04 4.22
C GLN A 9 -5.14 3.78 3.46
N VAL A 10 -5.54 4.49 2.42
CA VAL A 10 -4.63 5.37 1.69
C VAL A 10 -4.02 6.38 2.66
N GLY A 11 -2.70 6.56 2.56
CA GLY A 11 -1.96 7.46 3.44
C GLY A 11 -1.36 6.77 4.64
N GLU A 12 -1.72 5.53 4.88
CA GLU A 12 -1.23 4.80 6.04
C GLU A 12 0.18 4.25 5.79
N ILE A 13 1.03 4.33 6.82
CA ILE A 13 2.40 3.81 6.77
C ILE A 13 2.36 2.36 7.25
N ILE A 14 2.96 1.47 6.47
CA ILE A 14 2.95 0.03 6.76
C ILE A 14 4.34 -0.56 6.55
N SER A 15 4.52 -1.80 6.99
CA SER A 15 5.69 -2.59 6.63
C SER A 15 5.25 -3.86 5.90
N HIS A 16 6.14 -4.36 5.04
CA HIS A 16 5.91 -5.64 4.35
C HIS A 16 6.40 -6.76 5.25
N ARG A 17 5.54 -7.72 5.51
CA ARG A 17 5.85 -8.80 6.45
C ARG A 17 6.97 -9.71 5.99
N LEU A 18 7.07 -9.93 4.69
CA LEU A 18 8.06 -10.88 4.14
C LEU A 18 9.36 -10.21 3.76
N PHE A 19 9.30 -8.97 3.24
CA PHE A 19 10.48 -8.29 2.72
C PHE A 19 10.95 -7.14 3.61
N ASP A 20 10.23 -6.90 4.69
CA ASP A 20 10.67 -6.00 5.77
C ASP A 20 11.01 -4.58 5.32
N TYR A 21 10.24 -4.02 4.37
CA TYR A 21 10.40 -2.62 4.00
C TYR A 21 9.22 -1.81 4.52
N LEU A 22 9.43 -0.49 4.63
CA LEU A 22 8.37 0.45 4.96
C LEU A 22 7.82 1.07 3.69
N GLY A 23 6.59 1.51 3.75
CA GLY A 23 5.99 2.21 2.64
C GLY A 23 4.71 2.92 3.03
N VAL A 24 4.15 3.68 2.09
CA VAL A 24 2.87 4.34 2.28
C VAL A 24 1.90 3.86 1.21
N ILE A 25 0.69 3.57 1.63
CA ILE A 25 -0.38 3.12 0.73
C ILE A 25 -0.91 4.33 -0.04
N TYR A 26 -0.90 4.24 -1.39
CA TYR A 26 -1.44 5.33 -2.21
C TYR A 26 -2.70 4.94 -2.98
N ASP A 27 -3.07 3.66 -2.99
CA ASP A 27 -4.33 3.21 -3.60
C ASP A 27 -4.68 1.83 -3.05
N VAL A 28 -5.97 1.52 -3.05
CA VAL A 28 -6.47 0.24 -2.54
C VAL A 28 -7.44 -0.36 -3.55
N ASP A 29 -7.22 -1.61 -3.88
CA ASP A 29 -8.16 -2.38 -4.70
C ASP A 29 -8.92 -3.32 -3.78
N PRO A 30 -10.26 -3.34 -3.82
CA PRO A 30 -11.04 -4.22 -2.95
C PRO A 30 -10.75 -5.70 -3.17
N ILE A 31 -10.37 -6.05 -4.39
CA ILE A 31 -9.95 -7.39 -4.77
C ILE A 31 -8.78 -7.26 -5.73
N PHE A 32 -8.08 -8.36 -5.95
CA PHE A 32 -6.95 -8.39 -6.88
C PHE A 32 -7.35 -7.86 -8.27
N SER A 33 -6.60 -6.90 -8.79
CA SER A 33 -6.85 -6.28 -10.09
C SER A 33 -5.68 -6.41 -11.06
N GLY A 34 -4.71 -7.24 -10.76
CA GLY A 34 -3.59 -7.49 -11.66
C GLY A 34 -3.91 -8.56 -12.68
N SER A 35 -2.92 -8.90 -13.50
CA SER A 35 -3.07 -9.98 -14.49
C SER A 35 -2.76 -11.34 -13.87
N ASP A 36 -3.27 -12.39 -14.48
CA ASP A 36 -2.97 -13.75 -14.05
C ASP A 36 -1.47 -14.06 -14.22
N ILE A 37 -0.86 -13.53 -15.27
CA ILE A 37 0.57 -13.74 -15.51
C ILE A 37 1.39 -13.12 -14.39
N TRP A 38 1.06 -11.87 -14.02
CA TRP A 38 1.76 -11.20 -12.90
C TRP A 38 1.59 -12.00 -11.61
N TYR A 39 0.36 -12.45 -11.34
CA TYR A 39 0.08 -13.19 -10.12
C TYR A 39 0.92 -14.46 -10.04
N GLU A 40 0.98 -15.21 -11.14
CA GLU A 40 1.74 -16.46 -11.18
C GLU A 40 3.24 -16.24 -11.03
N GLN A 41 3.77 -15.14 -11.55
CA GLN A 41 5.19 -14.89 -11.54
C GLN A 41 5.68 -14.16 -10.30
N VAL A 42 4.86 -13.29 -9.73
CA VAL A 42 5.30 -12.37 -8.68
C VAL A 42 4.70 -12.70 -7.32
N ALA A 43 3.43 -13.08 -7.27
CA ALA A 43 2.75 -13.34 -6.00
C ALA A 43 3.05 -14.75 -5.49
N ARG A 44 4.29 -14.97 -5.07
CA ARG A 44 4.78 -16.29 -4.71
C ARG A 44 4.08 -16.94 -3.53
N SER A 45 3.60 -16.15 -2.58
CA SER A 45 2.89 -16.67 -1.43
C SER A 45 1.44 -17.05 -1.74
N ARG A 46 1.00 -16.85 -2.98
CA ARG A 46 -0.35 -17.18 -3.44
C ARG A 46 -1.44 -16.60 -2.55
N PRO A 47 -1.41 -15.27 -2.30
CA PRO A 47 -2.42 -14.66 -1.43
C PRO A 47 -3.80 -14.71 -2.08
N PRO A 48 -4.87 -14.66 -1.26
CA PRO A 48 -6.22 -14.67 -1.81
C PRO A 48 -6.46 -13.51 -2.78
N LYS A 49 -7.08 -13.79 -3.92
CA LYS A 49 -7.44 -12.76 -4.89
C LYS A 49 -8.72 -12.02 -4.52
N ASN A 50 -9.54 -12.61 -3.67
CA ASN A 50 -10.83 -12.05 -3.28
C ASN A 50 -10.77 -11.20 -2.00
N ARG A 51 -9.60 -10.66 -1.70
CA ARG A 51 -9.36 -9.79 -0.54
C ARG A 51 -8.66 -8.53 -1.04
N PRO A 52 -8.59 -7.48 -0.21
CA PRO A 52 -7.95 -6.24 -0.65
C PRO A 52 -6.48 -6.39 -0.98
N TRP A 53 -6.06 -5.61 -1.97
CA TRP A 53 -4.67 -5.48 -2.39
C TRP A 53 -4.32 -4.00 -2.41
N TYR A 54 -3.06 -3.68 -2.16
CA TYR A 54 -2.62 -2.32 -1.89
C TYR A 54 -1.48 -1.90 -2.79
N HIS A 55 -1.57 -0.67 -3.28
CA HIS A 55 -0.49 -0.05 -4.04
C HIS A 55 0.36 0.77 -3.08
N VAL A 56 1.65 0.49 -3.02
CA VAL A 56 2.54 1.01 -2.00
C VAL A 56 3.73 1.73 -2.61
N LEU A 57 4.04 2.92 -2.08
CA LEU A 57 5.28 3.63 -2.37
C LEU A 57 6.32 3.14 -1.38
N VAL A 58 7.38 2.53 -1.87
CA VAL A 58 8.40 1.90 -1.04
C VAL A 58 9.40 2.94 -0.53
N ASP A 59 9.62 2.95 0.77
CA ASP A 59 10.55 3.88 1.40
C ASP A 59 11.98 3.63 0.93
N GLY A 60 12.65 4.71 0.50
CA GLY A 60 14.04 4.63 0.07
C GLY A 60 14.24 4.05 -1.31
N ALA A 61 13.18 3.89 -2.09
CA ALA A 61 13.23 3.30 -3.43
C ALA A 61 12.52 4.18 -4.44
N ASP A 62 12.67 3.85 -5.72
CA ASP A 62 12.01 4.58 -6.81
C ASP A 62 10.80 3.86 -7.35
N HIS A 63 10.55 2.65 -6.89
CA HIS A 63 9.47 1.84 -7.43
C HIS A 63 8.29 1.73 -6.48
N THR A 64 7.19 1.19 -7.01
CA THR A 64 5.99 0.89 -6.24
C THR A 64 5.81 -0.61 -6.19
N THR A 65 5.03 -1.08 -5.21
CA THR A 65 4.70 -2.49 -5.12
C THR A 65 3.20 -2.68 -4.99
N TYR A 66 2.74 -3.87 -5.32
CA TYR A 66 1.34 -4.25 -5.24
C TYR A 66 1.25 -5.43 -4.29
N VAL A 67 0.61 -5.24 -3.14
CA VAL A 67 0.76 -6.13 -2.00
C VAL A 67 -0.60 -6.57 -1.48
N ALA A 68 -0.74 -7.88 -1.26
CA ALA A 68 -1.93 -8.43 -0.65
C ALA A 68 -2.01 -8.04 0.83
N GLU A 69 -3.23 -7.88 1.32
CA GLU A 69 -3.47 -7.44 2.69
C GLU A 69 -2.72 -8.27 3.74
N GLN A 70 -2.68 -9.58 3.56
CA GLN A 70 -2.04 -10.46 4.55
C GLN A 70 -0.55 -10.22 4.68
N ASN A 71 0.07 -9.59 3.70
CA ASN A 71 1.52 -9.34 3.71
C ASN A 71 1.89 -7.96 4.25
N LEU A 72 0.91 -7.20 4.74
CA LEU A 72 1.15 -5.89 5.34
C LEU A 72 0.97 -5.94 6.84
N SER A 73 1.79 -5.18 7.54
CA SER A 73 1.72 -5.06 8.99
C SER A 73 1.66 -3.61 9.41
N VAL A 74 0.95 -3.37 10.50
CA VAL A 74 0.94 -2.07 11.17
C VAL A 74 2.31 -1.86 11.82
N ILE A 75 2.78 -0.62 11.81
CA ILE A 75 3.99 -0.26 12.56
C ILE A 75 3.60 0.75 13.63
N GLU A 76 4.29 0.72 14.76
CA GLU A 76 3.99 1.61 15.87
C GLU A 76 4.58 2.99 15.68
N GLU A 77 5.84 3.06 15.29
CA GLU A 77 6.51 4.33 15.09
C GLU A 77 6.39 4.76 13.65
N LYS A 78 5.48 5.70 13.40
CA LYS A 78 5.26 6.21 12.05
C LYS A 78 6.31 7.25 11.72
N GLN A 79 6.77 7.24 10.47
CA GLN A 79 7.75 8.22 10.00
C GLN A 79 7.46 8.55 8.55
N PRO A 80 7.91 9.71 8.07
CA PRO A 80 7.71 10.06 6.66
C PRO A 80 8.41 9.06 5.74
N ILE A 81 7.82 8.86 4.58
CA ILE A 81 8.34 7.94 3.58
C ILE A 81 9.16 8.72 2.56
N ASN A 82 10.35 8.23 2.27
CA ASN A 82 11.23 8.84 1.27
C ASN A 82 10.97 8.20 -0.10
N HIS A 83 10.13 8.86 -0.90
CA HIS A 83 9.81 8.40 -2.24
C HIS A 83 9.41 9.61 -3.09
N LYS A 84 9.87 9.62 -4.33
CA LYS A 84 9.64 10.78 -5.22
C LYS A 84 8.18 11.05 -5.53
N LEU A 85 7.30 10.05 -5.42
CA LEU A 85 5.88 10.21 -5.71
C LEU A 85 5.05 10.67 -4.53
N VAL A 86 5.64 10.77 -3.34
CA VAL A 86 4.89 11.21 -2.15
C VAL A 86 4.25 12.59 -2.39
N GLU A 87 5.01 13.53 -2.95
CA GLU A 87 4.50 14.87 -3.20
C GLU A 87 3.36 14.92 -4.22
N ILE A 88 3.29 13.92 -5.09
CA ILE A 88 2.24 13.87 -6.10
C ILE A 88 0.92 13.43 -5.51
N TYR A 89 0.95 12.44 -4.64
CA TYR A 89 -0.27 11.87 -4.07
C TYR A 89 -0.72 12.52 -2.78
N PHE A 90 0.22 13.08 -2.00
CA PHE A 90 -0.07 13.53 -0.64
C PHE A 90 0.31 14.97 -0.43
N SER A 91 -0.40 15.63 0.51
CA SER A 91 -0.14 17.02 0.85
C SER A 91 0.80 17.12 2.05
N GLU A 92 0.56 16.34 3.10
CA GLU A 92 1.39 16.42 4.29
C GLU A 92 1.29 15.16 5.13
N PHE A 93 2.28 15.00 6.00
CA PHE A 93 2.35 13.95 6.99
C PHE A 93 2.08 14.57 8.36
N ASN A 94 1.07 14.05 9.06
CA ASN A 94 0.67 14.63 10.35
C ASN A 94 1.30 13.95 11.57
N GLY A 95 2.34 13.14 11.37
CA GLY A 95 2.96 12.37 12.44
C GLY A 95 2.44 10.95 12.55
N THR A 96 1.29 10.67 11.94
CA THR A 96 0.66 9.35 11.97
C THR A 96 0.42 8.81 10.58
N ARG A 97 -0.04 9.66 9.68
CA ARG A 97 -0.38 9.26 8.33
C ARG A 97 -0.29 10.43 7.38
N TYR A 98 -0.36 10.13 6.09
CA TYR A 98 -0.39 11.15 5.04
C TYR A 98 -1.81 11.52 4.68
N SER A 99 -2.01 12.78 4.36
CA SER A 99 -3.28 13.27 3.83
C SER A 99 -3.22 13.30 2.32
N LEU A 100 -4.28 12.85 1.67
CA LEU A 100 -4.36 12.92 0.21
C LEU A 100 -4.33 14.38 -0.25
N ARG A 101 -3.65 14.62 -1.36
CA ARG A 101 -3.63 15.94 -1.95
C ARG A 101 -4.98 16.25 -2.57
N ASP A 102 -5.52 17.41 -2.27
CA ASP A 102 -6.78 17.83 -2.85
C ASP A 102 -6.66 17.99 -4.36
N ARG A 103 -7.71 17.55 -5.05
CA ARG A 103 -7.77 17.72 -6.48
C ARG A 103 -8.41 19.06 -6.79
N MET A 104 -7.76 19.80 -7.67
CA MET A 104 -8.32 21.02 -8.19
C MET A 104 -9.19 20.68 -9.40
N ASN A 105 -10.41 21.09 -9.34
CA ASN A 105 -11.35 20.87 -10.44
C ASN A 105 -11.49 22.10 -11.30
#